data_2eb2c422df1c43ec09245ebbac8d1b2b
#
_entry.id   2eb2c422df1c43ec09245ebbac8d1b2b
#
_cell.length_a   1.000
_cell.length_b   1.000
_cell.length_c   1.000
_cell.angle_alpha   90.00
_cell.angle_beta   90.00
_cell.angle_gamma   90.00
#
_symmetry.space_group_name_H-M   'P 1'
#
loop_
_entity.id
_entity.type
_entity.pdbx_description
1 polymer ?
#
loop_
_entity_poly.entity_id
_entity_poly.type
_entity_poly.pdbx_seq_one_letter_code
_entity_poly.pdbx_strand_id
1 'polypeptide(L)'
;MAAVKKAGGDVVAESVLKPRELPKWAVGEAAKLGITLEGAAAQVLVRQVGERQQRLLRELEKLALEHGEGARIGVEEVEGAVASSAERQVWGLVDALVARDGPGATRAFLQLRAQGETLPRLVPLMARRLRDVLAVANRLEAGESPAQVKESLRMSSWMADRRLKEARGTDAAALRRALEALAELEVASRGMSELGDDTEALRAIVAIAA
;
A
#
# COMPACT_ATOMS: atom_id res chain seq x y z
N MET A 1 8.30 -43.66 7.72
CA MET A 1 6.95 -43.63 8.33
C MET A 1 6.61 -44.86 9.12
N ALA A 2 6.78 -46.12 8.60
CA ALA A 2 6.47 -47.33 9.30
C ALA A 2 7.28 -47.55 10.61
N ALA A 3 8.55 -47.19 10.63
CA ALA A 3 9.42 -47.30 11.80
C ALA A 3 8.99 -46.42 12.99
N VAL A 4 8.49 -45.17 12.70
CA VAL A 4 7.98 -44.26 13.73
C VAL A 4 6.71 -44.81 14.39
N LYS A 5 5.78 -45.29 13.60
CA LYS A 5 4.55 -45.94 14.13
C LYS A 5 4.86 -47.17 14.94
N LYS A 6 5.85 -47.98 14.51
CA LYS A 6 6.29 -49.16 15.24
C LYS A 6 6.94 -48.84 16.59
N ALA A 7 7.52 -47.65 16.71
CA ALA A 7 8.11 -47.12 17.96
C ALA A 7 7.10 -46.34 18.82
N GLY A 8 5.80 -46.36 18.50
CA GLY A 8 4.75 -45.66 19.28
C GLY A 8 4.64 -44.18 18.99
N GLY A 9 5.28 -43.68 17.94
CA GLY A 9 5.19 -42.28 17.54
C GLY A 9 4.06 -42.00 16.55
N ASP A 10 3.47 -40.81 16.59
CA ASP A 10 2.48 -40.35 15.63
C ASP A 10 3.14 -39.68 14.43
N VAL A 11 2.69 -40.02 13.24
CA VAL A 11 3.09 -39.37 12.01
C VAL A 11 1.96 -38.44 11.58
N VAL A 12 2.12 -37.16 11.81
CA VAL A 12 1.19 -36.14 11.32
C VAL A 12 1.70 -35.65 9.97
N ALA A 13 0.89 -35.82 8.93
CA ALA A 13 1.20 -35.30 7.62
C ALA A 13 0.66 -33.84 7.54
N GLU A 14 1.54 -32.85 7.68
CA GLU A 14 1.19 -31.47 7.36
C GLU A 14 1.34 -31.25 5.85
N SER A 15 0.23 -31.12 5.16
CA SER A 15 0.22 -30.77 3.74
C SER A 15 0.11 -29.26 3.58
N VAL A 16 0.90 -28.71 2.68
CA VAL A 16 0.74 -27.31 2.25
C VAL A 16 -0.63 -27.18 1.58
N LEU A 17 -1.43 -26.20 2.03
CA LEU A 17 -2.74 -25.93 1.44
C LEU A 17 -2.59 -25.50 -0.02
N LYS A 18 -3.52 -25.93 -0.86
CA LYS A 18 -3.58 -25.44 -2.25
C LYS A 18 -4.01 -23.99 -2.28
N PRO A 19 -3.54 -23.17 -3.25
CA PRO A 19 -3.87 -21.75 -3.33
C PRO A 19 -5.37 -21.43 -3.21
N ARG A 20 -6.21 -22.26 -3.82
CA ARG A 20 -7.69 -22.13 -3.76
C ARG A 20 -8.31 -22.33 -2.37
N GLU A 21 -7.57 -22.98 -1.45
CA GLU A 21 -8.04 -23.31 -0.10
C GLU A 21 -7.63 -22.22 0.91
N LEU A 22 -6.62 -21.40 0.56
CA LEU A 22 -6.08 -20.38 1.43
C LEU A 22 -7.10 -19.30 1.87
N PRO A 23 -8.02 -18.79 1.02
CA PRO A 23 -9.02 -17.83 1.51
C PRO A 23 -9.93 -18.42 2.58
N LYS A 24 -10.40 -19.67 2.41
CA LYS A 24 -11.23 -20.33 3.41
C LYS A 24 -10.45 -20.61 4.70
N TRP A 25 -9.20 -21.01 4.58
CA TRP A 25 -8.30 -21.19 5.72
C TRP A 25 -8.09 -19.87 6.47
N ALA A 26 -7.83 -18.76 5.77
CA ALA A 26 -7.65 -17.43 6.37
C ALA A 26 -8.89 -16.98 7.16
N VAL A 27 -10.10 -17.25 6.66
CA VAL A 27 -11.34 -16.97 7.41
C VAL A 27 -11.39 -17.80 8.70
N GLY A 28 -10.99 -19.06 8.67
CA GLY A 28 -10.93 -19.93 9.86
C GLY A 28 -9.90 -19.45 10.89
N GLU A 29 -8.71 -19.01 10.44
CA GLU A 29 -7.68 -18.47 11.33
C GLU A 29 -8.10 -17.11 11.94
N ALA A 30 -8.74 -16.23 11.16
CA ALA A 30 -9.27 -14.98 11.65
C ALA A 30 -10.30 -15.19 12.79
N ALA A 31 -11.16 -16.19 12.65
CA ALA A 31 -12.12 -16.53 13.70
C ALA A 31 -11.43 -16.99 15.00
N LYS A 32 -10.30 -17.71 14.92
CA LYS A 32 -9.50 -18.09 16.10
C LYS A 32 -8.84 -16.88 16.79
N LEU A 33 -8.59 -15.81 16.02
CA LEU A 33 -8.06 -14.54 16.52
C LEU A 33 -9.16 -13.59 17.03
N GLY A 34 -10.41 -14.04 17.08
CA GLY A 34 -11.54 -13.25 17.57
C GLY A 34 -12.10 -12.22 16.58
N ILE A 35 -11.71 -12.26 15.31
CA ILE A 35 -12.21 -11.35 14.27
C ILE A 35 -12.97 -12.10 13.18
N THR A 36 -13.89 -11.42 12.51
CA THR A 36 -14.67 -11.96 11.39
C THR A 36 -14.11 -11.43 10.07
N LEU A 37 -13.41 -12.27 9.31
CA LEU A 37 -12.88 -11.91 7.98
C LEU A 37 -13.91 -12.23 6.89
N GLU A 38 -14.28 -11.24 6.07
CA GLU A 38 -15.18 -11.46 4.93
C GLU A 38 -14.51 -12.28 3.83
N GLY A 39 -15.28 -13.10 3.11
CA GLY A 39 -14.75 -13.95 2.04
C GLY A 39 -14.04 -13.17 0.94
N ALA A 40 -14.57 -11.99 0.56
CA ALA A 40 -13.93 -11.09 -0.40
C ALA A 40 -12.60 -10.53 0.15
N ALA A 41 -12.56 -10.15 1.42
CA ALA A 41 -11.37 -9.68 2.12
C ALA A 41 -10.29 -10.78 2.20
N ALA A 42 -10.68 -12.03 2.48
CA ALA A 42 -9.77 -13.17 2.47
C ALA A 42 -9.11 -13.41 1.10
N GLN A 43 -9.87 -13.25 0.01
CA GLN A 43 -9.31 -13.35 -1.35
C GLN A 43 -8.31 -12.22 -1.64
N VAL A 44 -8.60 -10.99 -1.21
CA VAL A 44 -7.70 -9.84 -1.34
C VAL A 44 -6.44 -10.08 -0.54
N LEU A 45 -6.56 -10.54 0.71
CA LEU A 45 -5.44 -10.86 1.59
C LEU A 45 -4.49 -11.87 0.93
N VAL A 46 -5.00 -13.00 0.44
CA VAL A 46 -4.19 -14.02 -0.22
C VAL A 46 -3.52 -13.48 -1.48
N ARG A 47 -4.22 -12.69 -2.28
CA ARG A 47 -3.68 -12.09 -3.51
C ARG A 47 -2.54 -11.10 -3.24
N GLN A 48 -2.61 -10.33 -2.16
CA GLN A 48 -1.62 -9.29 -1.84
C GLN A 48 -0.42 -9.84 -1.06
N VAL A 49 -0.65 -10.74 -0.11
CA VAL A 49 0.40 -11.31 0.76
C VAL A 49 1.09 -12.50 0.10
N GLY A 50 0.37 -13.22 -0.79
CA GLY A 50 0.82 -14.45 -1.43
C GLY A 50 0.43 -15.70 -0.64
N GLU A 51 0.94 -16.87 -1.10
CA GLU A 51 0.46 -18.18 -0.68
C GLU A 51 1.12 -18.72 0.61
N ARG A 52 1.98 -17.96 1.25
CA ARG A 52 2.69 -18.38 2.46
C ARG A 52 1.80 -18.22 3.69
N GLN A 53 1.27 -19.32 4.23
CA GLN A 53 0.39 -19.37 5.40
C GLN A 53 0.92 -18.54 6.59
N GLN A 54 2.21 -18.63 6.85
CA GLN A 54 2.83 -17.92 7.97
C GLN A 54 2.80 -16.39 7.81
N ARG A 55 2.89 -15.89 6.57
CA ARG A 55 2.71 -14.45 6.28
C ARG A 55 1.26 -14.04 6.41
N LEU A 56 0.34 -14.85 5.88
CA LEU A 56 -1.09 -14.62 6.02
C LEU A 56 -1.51 -14.56 7.49
N LEU A 57 -1.02 -15.48 8.32
CA LEU A 57 -1.30 -15.48 9.75
C LEU A 57 -0.82 -14.20 10.44
N ARG A 58 0.39 -13.75 10.15
CA ARG A 58 0.92 -12.49 10.73
C ARG A 58 0.09 -11.26 10.32
N GLU A 59 -0.41 -11.22 9.09
CA GLU A 59 -1.29 -10.12 8.67
C GLU A 59 -2.66 -10.20 9.37
N LEU A 60 -3.19 -11.40 9.60
CA LEU A 60 -4.41 -11.59 10.38
C LEU A 60 -4.22 -11.20 11.86
N GLU A 61 -3.07 -11.53 12.46
CA GLU A 61 -2.72 -11.11 13.82
C GLU A 61 -2.66 -9.58 13.93
N LYS A 62 -2.07 -8.89 12.96
CA LYS A 62 -2.06 -7.42 12.91
C LYS A 62 -3.48 -6.84 12.80
N LEU A 63 -4.30 -7.40 11.91
CA LEU A 63 -5.70 -6.98 11.77
C LEU A 63 -6.46 -7.14 13.08
N ALA A 64 -6.27 -8.26 13.77
CA ALA A 64 -6.92 -8.50 15.06
C ALA A 64 -6.46 -7.51 16.13
N LEU A 65 -5.15 -7.17 16.17
CA LEU A 65 -4.61 -6.18 17.11
C LEU A 65 -5.08 -4.75 16.79
N GLU A 66 -5.19 -4.39 15.51
CA GLU A 66 -5.56 -3.04 15.05
C GLU A 66 -7.05 -2.76 15.27
N HIS A 67 -7.91 -3.75 15.03
CA HIS A 67 -9.36 -3.55 15.04
C HIS A 67 -10.06 -4.08 16.30
N GLY A 68 -9.39 -4.94 17.06
CA GLY A 68 -9.91 -5.50 18.32
C GLY A 68 -10.82 -6.72 18.13
N GLU A 69 -11.15 -7.35 19.27
CA GLU A 69 -12.00 -8.54 19.32
C GLU A 69 -13.44 -8.24 18.84
N GLY A 70 -14.02 -9.17 18.11
CA GLY A 70 -15.37 -9.02 17.52
C GLY A 70 -15.43 -8.18 16.26
N ALA A 71 -14.32 -7.58 15.82
CA ALA A 71 -14.31 -6.74 14.63
C ALA A 71 -14.65 -7.52 13.35
N ARG A 72 -15.35 -6.86 12.44
CA ARG A 72 -15.62 -7.35 11.09
C ARG A 72 -14.64 -6.72 10.11
N ILE A 73 -13.84 -7.56 9.44
CA ILE A 73 -12.77 -7.15 8.54
C ILE A 73 -13.23 -7.34 7.10
N GLY A 74 -13.44 -6.25 6.40
CA GLY A 74 -13.76 -6.20 4.99
C GLY A 74 -12.53 -5.96 4.12
N VAL A 75 -12.76 -5.67 2.84
CA VAL A 75 -11.70 -5.43 1.85
C VAL A 75 -10.88 -4.18 2.20
N GLU A 76 -11.51 -3.13 2.70
CA GLU A 76 -10.86 -1.86 3.04
C GLU A 76 -9.82 -2.03 4.15
N GLU A 77 -10.18 -2.75 5.21
CA GLU A 77 -9.30 -3.02 6.35
C GLU A 77 -8.09 -3.86 5.91
N VAL A 78 -8.32 -4.89 5.08
CA VAL A 78 -7.24 -5.73 4.55
C VAL A 78 -6.29 -4.91 3.66
N GLU A 79 -6.81 -4.11 2.74
CA GLU A 79 -5.99 -3.28 1.87
C GLU A 79 -5.20 -2.23 2.66
N GLY A 80 -5.81 -1.68 3.71
CA GLY A 80 -5.15 -0.79 4.65
C GLY A 80 -4.04 -1.46 5.46
N ALA A 81 -4.24 -2.68 5.92
CA ALA A 81 -3.29 -3.40 6.77
C ALA A 81 -2.11 -4.01 6.01
N VAL A 82 -2.35 -4.55 4.80
CA VAL A 82 -1.33 -5.25 4.00
C VAL A 82 -0.34 -4.27 3.34
N ALA A 83 -0.77 -3.03 3.06
CA ALA A 83 0.19 -2.00 2.74
C ALA A 83 1.23 -1.91 3.86
N SER A 84 2.52 -2.09 3.54
CA SER A 84 3.58 -1.96 4.56
C SER A 84 3.40 -0.63 5.29
N SER A 85 3.77 -0.57 6.57
CA SER A 85 3.64 0.68 7.34
C SER A 85 4.32 1.86 6.63
N ALA A 86 5.45 1.60 5.98
CA ALA A 86 6.17 2.57 5.15
C ALA A 86 5.39 2.98 3.90
N GLU A 87 4.77 2.04 3.17
CA GLU A 87 3.94 2.38 2.01
C GLU A 87 2.71 3.21 2.40
N ARG A 88 2.06 2.88 3.52
CA ARG A 88 0.91 3.64 4.05
C ARG A 88 1.29 5.08 4.40
N GLN A 89 2.46 5.27 5.02
CA GLN A 89 2.97 6.59 5.38
C GLN A 89 3.42 7.38 4.14
N VAL A 90 4.02 6.71 3.15
CA VAL A 90 4.32 7.32 1.85
C VAL A 90 3.04 7.77 1.15
N TRP A 91 1.93 7.02 1.25
CA TRP A 91 0.65 7.46 0.70
C TRP A 91 0.15 8.75 1.35
N GLY A 92 0.27 8.89 2.68
CA GLY A 92 -0.04 10.14 3.38
C GLY A 92 0.80 11.32 2.90
N LEU A 93 2.09 11.10 2.66
CA LEU A 93 2.98 12.10 2.07
C LEU A 93 2.52 12.49 0.66
N VAL A 94 2.24 11.51 -0.20
CA VAL A 94 1.82 11.80 -1.59
C VAL A 94 0.42 12.41 -1.64
N ASP A 95 -0.50 11.98 -0.78
CA ASP A 95 -1.83 12.58 -0.67
C ASP A 95 -1.72 14.08 -0.32
N ALA A 96 -0.81 14.44 0.60
CA ALA A 96 -0.54 15.83 0.94
C ALA A 96 0.09 16.60 -0.23
N LEU A 97 1.00 15.99 -0.99
CA LEU A 97 1.58 16.58 -2.21
C LEU A 97 0.52 16.83 -3.29
N VAL A 98 -0.35 15.86 -3.55
CA VAL A 98 -1.45 15.99 -4.52
C VAL A 98 -2.46 17.04 -4.08
N ALA A 99 -2.73 17.16 -2.78
CA ALA A 99 -3.60 18.18 -2.20
C ALA A 99 -2.93 19.56 -2.08
N ARG A 100 -1.66 19.70 -2.46
CA ARG A 100 -0.84 20.91 -2.27
C ARG A 100 -0.77 21.36 -0.81
N ASP A 101 -0.83 20.42 0.12
CA ASP A 101 -0.62 20.68 1.55
C ASP A 101 0.86 20.57 1.88
N GLY A 102 1.61 21.64 1.61
CA GLY A 102 3.04 21.71 1.88
C GLY A 102 3.41 21.43 3.34
N PRO A 103 2.74 22.03 4.33
CA PRO A 103 2.96 21.71 5.75
C PRO A 103 2.67 20.25 6.09
N GLY A 104 1.60 19.68 5.55
CA GLY A 104 1.25 18.27 5.74
C GLY A 104 2.28 17.32 5.11
N ALA A 105 2.70 17.62 3.88
CA ALA A 105 3.73 16.85 3.17
C ALA A 105 5.09 16.91 3.92
N THR A 106 5.48 18.09 4.41
CA THR A 106 6.70 18.25 5.20
C THR A 106 6.66 17.42 6.48
N ARG A 107 5.56 17.47 7.25
CA ARG A 107 5.41 16.66 8.47
C ARG A 107 5.48 15.18 8.17
N ALA A 108 4.77 14.71 7.14
CA ALA A 108 4.77 13.31 6.74
C ALA A 108 6.16 12.83 6.31
N PHE A 109 6.89 13.65 5.55
CA PHE A 109 8.29 13.36 5.17
C PHE A 109 9.20 13.22 6.38
N LEU A 110 9.18 14.20 7.29
CA LEU A 110 10.02 14.18 8.49
C LEU A 110 9.71 12.99 9.41
N GLN A 111 8.44 12.57 9.51
CA GLN A 111 8.06 11.36 10.24
C GLN A 111 8.66 10.10 9.61
N LEU A 112 8.61 9.97 8.27
CA LEU A 112 9.24 8.86 7.55
C LEU A 112 10.76 8.83 7.78
N ARG A 113 11.42 9.98 7.73
CA ARG A 113 12.85 10.09 8.01
C ARG A 113 13.21 9.70 9.45
N ALA A 114 12.42 10.14 10.42
CA ALA A 114 12.59 9.78 11.84
C ALA A 114 12.42 8.26 12.08
N GLN A 115 11.69 7.55 11.23
CA GLN A 115 11.53 6.10 11.26
C GLN A 115 12.63 5.35 10.50
N GLY A 116 13.63 6.06 9.98
CA GLY A 116 14.77 5.47 9.27
C GLY A 116 14.53 5.23 7.78
N GLU A 117 13.43 5.74 7.21
CA GLU A 117 13.22 5.65 5.77
C GLU A 117 14.22 6.54 5.01
N THR A 118 14.72 6.05 3.89
CA THR A 118 15.76 6.73 3.09
C THR A 118 15.20 7.29 1.79
N LEU A 119 15.78 8.36 1.24
CA LEU A 119 15.34 8.94 -0.04
C LEU A 119 15.36 7.92 -1.19
N PRO A 120 16.40 7.09 -1.38
CA PRO A 120 16.40 6.08 -2.43
C PRO A 120 15.21 5.11 -2.37
N ARG A 121 14.61 4.92 -1.18
CA ARG A 121 13.40 4.11 -1.01
C ARG A 121 12.13 4.91 -1.19
N LEU A 122 12.08 6.14 -0.69
CA LEU A 122 10.90 7.00 -0.73
C LEU A 122 10.59 7.53 -2.12
N VAL A 123 11.60 8.02 -2.85
CA VAL A 123 11.41 8.66 -4.17
C VAL A 123 10.72 7.74 -5.18
N PRO A 124 11.15 6.48 -5.38
CA PRO A 124 10.46 5.57 -6.30
C PRO A 124 9.01 5.27 -5.91
N LEU A 125 8.71 5.17 -4.60
CA LEU A 125 7.35 4.95 -4.11
C LEU A 125 6.45 6.15 -4.36
N MET A 126 6.93 7.37 -4.08
CA MET A 126 6.23 8.62 -4.40
C MET A 126 5.98 8.74 -5.89
N ALA A 127 7.01 8.53 -6.71
CA ALA A 127 6.91 8.63 -8.17
C ALA A 127 5.93 7.61 -8.75
N ARG A 128 5.93 6.38 -8.25
CA ARG A 128 4.95 5.35 -8.63
C ARG A 128 3.52 5.82 -8.34
N ARG A 129 3.31 6.32 -7.13
CA ARG A 129 1.98 6.77 -6.71
C ARG A 129 1.48 7.96 -7.53
N LEU A 130 2.34 8.97 -7.78
CA LEU A 130 2.00 10.12 -8.63
C LEU A 130 1.69 9.70 -10.07
N ARG A 131 2.46 8.75 -10.64
CA ARG A 131 2.17 8.20 -11.98
C ARG A 131 0.82 7.50 -12.06
N ASP A 132 0.44 6.78 -11.02
CA ASP A 132 -0.87 6.15 -10.96
C ASP A 132 -2.01 7.18 -10.97
N VAL A 133 -1.86 8.29 -10.22
CA VAL A 133 -2.84 9.40 -10.22
C VAL A 133 -2.86 10.10 -11.56
N LEU A 134 -1.68 10.39 -12.15
CA LEU A 134 -1.54 11.02 -13.45
C LEU A 134 -2.20 10.19 -14.58
N ALA A 135 -2.05 8.87 -14.54
CA ALA A 135 -2.69 8.00 -15.52
C ALA A 135 -4.22 8.14 -15.51
N VAL A 136 -4.81 8.27 -14.32
CA VAL A 136 -6.25 8.50 -14.17
C VAL A 136 -6.63 9.93 -14.61
N ALA A 137 -5.85 10.94 -14.20
CA ALA A 137 -6.09 12.33 -14.57
C ALA A 137 -6.07 12.52 -16.10
N ASN A 138 -5.07 11.98 -16.80
CA ASN A 138 -4.98 12.04 -18.28
C ASN A 138 -6.21 11.41 -18.95
N ARG A 139 -6.76 10.32 -18.45
CA ARG A 139 -7.94 9.68 -19.01
C ARG A 139 -9.20 10.52 -18.80
N LEU A 140 -9.35 11.14 -17.64
CA LEU A 140 -10.44 12.06 -17.36
C LEU A 140 -10.36 13.31 -18.26
N GLU A 141 -9.16 13.88 -18.45
CA GLU A 141 -8.91 14.99 -19.36
C GLU A 141 -9.18 14.61 -20.83
N ALA A 142 -8.93 13.36 -21.21
CA ALA A 142 -9.27 12.84 -22.54
C ALA A 142 -10.78 12.60 -22.75
N GLY A 143 -11.61 12.89 -21.74
CA GLY A 143 -13.06 12.79 -21.81
C GLY A 143 -13.64 11.42 -21.45
N GLU A 144 -12.82 10.48 -20.93
CA GLU A 144 -13.37 9.22 -20.40
C GLU A 144 -14.25 9.47 -19.16
N SER A 145 -15.39 8.80 -19.11
CA SER A 145 -16.26 8.92 -17.94
C SER A 145 -15.62 8.26 -16.70
N PRO A 146 -15.85 8.79 -15.50
CA PRO A 146 -15.34 8.20 -14.26
C PRO A 146 -15.73 6.73 -14.07
N ALA A 147 -16.91 6.33 -14.56
CA ALA A 147 -17.38 4.95 -14.51
C ALA A 147 -16.51 4.03 -15.38
N GLN A 148 -16.21 4.45 -16.63
CA GLN A 148 -15.32 3.71 -17.54
C GLN A 148 -13.91 3.59 -16.97
N VAL A 149 -13.37 4.69 -16.42
CA VAL A 149 -12.06 4.67 -15.77
C VAL A 149 -12.07 3.69 -14.61
N LYS A 150 -13.06 3.76 -13.72
CA LYS A 150 -13.20 2.89 -12.55
C LYS A 150 -13.26 1.41 -12.93
N GLU A 151 -14.07 1.05 -13.92
CA GLU A 151 -14.24 -0.33 -14.37
C GLU A 151 -12.94 -0.94 -14.91
N SER A 152 -12.12 -0.13 -15.58
CA SER A 152 -10.85 -0.57 -16.14
C SER A 152 -9.72 -0.67 -15.13
N LEU A 153 -9.83 -0.02 -13.96
CA LEU A 153 -8.86 -0.14 -12.89
C LEU A 153 -8.98 -1.52 -12.23
N ARG A 154 -7.95 -2.36 -12.38
CA ARG A 154 -7.90 -3.70 -11.78
C ARG A 154 -7.60 -3.65 -10.29
N MET A 155 -8.43 -2.91 -9.53
CA MET A 155 -8.32 -2.72 -8.09
C MET A 155 -9.71 -2.76 -7.45
N SER A 156 -9.78 -2.74 -6.10
CA SER A 156 -11.07 -2.68 -5.41
C SER A 156 -11.83 -1.39 -5.76
N SER A 157 -13.15 -1.44 -5.62
CA SER A 157 -14.01 -0.29 -5.89
C SER A 157 -13.61 0.93 -5.06
N TRP A 158 -13.29 0.73 -3.78
CA TRP A 158 -12.86 1.77 -2.87
C TRP A 158 -11.53 2.43 -3.31
N MET A 159 -10.52 1.62 -3.66
CA MET A 159 -9.25 2.16 -4.18
C MET A 159 -9.45 2.93 -5.49
N ALA A 160 -10.32 2.45 -6.36
CA ALA A 160 -10.64 3.13 -7.61
C ALA A 160 -11.34 4.47 -7.36
N ASP A 161 -12.31 4.52 -6.42
CA ASP A 161 -12.99 5.76 -6.03
C ASP A 161 -12.01 6.77 -5.41
N ARG A 162 -11.13 6.30 -4.53
CA ARG A 162 -10.07 7.13 -3.94
C ARG A 162 -9.17 7.70 -5.03
N ARG A 163 -8.73 6.87 -5.98
CA ARG A 163 -7.87 7.30 -7.09
C ARG A 163 -8.56 8.34 -7.99
N LEU A 164 -9.85 8.14 -8.28
CA LEU A 164 -10.66 9.10 -9.02
C LEU A 164 -10.80 10.44 -8.29
N LYS A 165 -11.01 10.39 -6.97
CA LYS A 165 -11.08 11.60 -6.13
C LYS A 165 -9.77 12.38 -6.16
N GLU A 166 -8.64 11.70 -6.00
CA GLU A 166 -7.30 12.29 -6.09
C GLU A 166 -7.07 12.94 -7.45
N ALA A 167 -7.34 12.22 -8.54
CA ALA A 167 -7.14 12.72 -9.90
C ALA A 167 -8.03 13.93 -10.23
N ARG A 168 -9.22 14.04 -9.64
CA ARG A 168 -10.10 15.20 -9.79
C ARG A 168 -9.67 16.41 -8.96
N GLY A 169 -8.91 16.19 -7.91
CA GLY A 169 -8.41 17.25 -7.02
C GLY A 169 -7.13 17.94 -7.53
N THR A 170 -6.60 17.50 -8.68
CA THR A 170 -5.37 18.03 -9.27
C THR A 170 -5.44 18.00 -10.79
N ASP A 171 -4.54 18.72 -11.45
CA ASP A 171 -4.39 18.69 -12.92
C ASP A 171 -3.18 17.85 -13.34
N ALA A 172 -3.22 17.30 -14.57
CA ALA A 172 -2.15 16.46 -15.08
C ALA A 172 -0.83 17.24 -15.26
N ALA A 173 -0.87 18.54 -15.51
CA ALA A 173 0.33 19.35 -15.65
C ALA A 173 1.04 19.51 -14.30
N ALA A 174 0.29 19.72 -13.21
CA ALA A 174 0.87 19.76 -11.85
C ALA A 174 1.51 18.42 -11.48
N LEU A 175 0.85 17.29 -11.80
CA LEU A 175 1.42 15.96 -11.53
C LEU A 175 2.69 15.68 -12.35
N ARG A 176 2.78 16.18 -13.59
CA ARG A 176 4.01 16.07 -14.40
C ARG A 176 5.15 16.87 -13.75
N ARG A 177 4.91 18.13 -13.37
CA ARG A 177 5.90 18.94 -12.65
C ARG A 177 6.36 18.28 -11.34
N ALA A 178 5.43 17.68 -10.62
CA ALA A 178 5.77 16.93 -9.41
C ALA A 178 6.69 15.73 -9.70
N LEU A 179 6.44 14.99 -10.78
CA LEU A 179 7.31 13.89 -11.21
C LEU A 179 8.70 14.37 -11.66
N GLU A 180 8.77 15.51 -12.34
CA GLU A 180 10.05 16.16 -12.71
C GLU A 180 10.85 16.54 -11.45
N ALA A 181 10.21 17.20 -10.48
CA ALA A 181 10.85 17.55 -9.21
C ALA A 181 11.33 16.30 -8.43
N LEU A 182 10.59 15.17 -8.48
CA LEU A 182 11.06 13.92 -7.88
C LEU A 182 12.24 13.31 -8.65
N ALA A 183 12.29 13.44 -9.96
CA ALA A 183 13.44 12.98 -10.75
C ALA A 183 14.70 13.80 -10.44
N GLU A 184 14.57 15.12 -10.29
CA GLU A 184 15.66 16.00 -9.85
C GLU A 184 16.13 15.61 -8.43
N LEU A 185 15.19 15.35 -7.51
CA LEU A 185 15.50 14.90 -6.16
C LEU A 185 16.24 13.54 -6.18
N GLU A 186 15.85 12.61 -7.06
CA GLU A 186 16.56 11.34 -7.19
C GLU A 186 18.02 11.54 -7.63
N VAL A 187 18.24 12.41 -8.60
CA VAL A 187 19.60 12.75 -9.08
C VAL A 187 20.42 13.42 -7.96
N ALA A 188 19.83 14.39 -7.24
CA ALA A 188 20.46 15.05 -6.11
C ALA A 188 20.86 14.05 -5.00
N SER A 189 19.98 13.11 -4.65
CA SER A 189 20.22 12.09 -3.62
C SER A 189 21.32 11.08 -3.99
N ARG A 190 21.74 11.04 -5.25
CA ARG A 190 22.86 10.23 -5.73
C ARG A 190 24.22 10.96 -5.70
N GLY A 191 24.31 12.08 -4.99
CA GLY A 191 25.53 12.86 -4.83
C GLY A 191 25.74 13.95 -5.90
N MET A 192 24.71 14.29 -6.64
CA MET A 192 24.75 15.39 -7.63
C MET A 192 24.32 16.74 -7.06
N SER A 193 24.28 16.87 -5.73
CA SER A 193 24.00 18.11 -5.02
C SER A 193 25.01 18.31 -3.88
N GLU A 194 25.33 19.57 -3.58
CA GLU A 194 26.12 19.96 -2.41
C GLU A 194 25.29 20.03 -1.12
N LEU A 195 23.96 19.97 -1.25
CA LEU A 195 23.02 20.00 -0.12
C LEU A 195 22.79 18.59 0.41
N GLY A 196 22.47 18.51 1.71
CA GLY A 196 22.08 17.23 2.31
C GLY A 196 20.72 16.75 1.81
N ASP A 197 20.53 15.45 1.79
CA ASP A 197 19.33 14.73 1.32
C ASP A 197 18.01 15.33 1.83
N ASP A 198 17.95 15.63 3.13
CA ASP A 198 16.72 16.17 3.75
C ASP A 198 16.43 17.60 3.27
N THR A 199 17.45 18.41 3.00
CA THR A 199 17.28 19.76 2.46
C THR A 199 16.76 19.70 1.03
N GLU A 200 17.32 18.84 0.18
CA GLU A 200 16.83 18.65 -1.19
C GLU A 200 15.40 18.10 -1.22
N ALA A 201 15.08 17.17 -0.34
CA ALA A 201 13.72 16.64 -0.23
C ALA A 201 12.71 17.73 0.19
N LEU A 202 13.06 18.58 1.17
CA LEU A 202 12.19 19.67 1.60
C LEU A 202 12.01 20.73 0.50
N ARG A 203 13.05 21.04 -0.29
CA ARG A 203 12.95 21.91 -1.46
C ARG A 203 11.98 21.33 -2.51
N ALA A 204 12.14 20.04 -2.83
CA ALA A 204 11.25 19.35 -3.77
C ALA A 204 9.79 19.34 -3.27
N ILE A 205 9.55 19.05 -1.99
CA ILE A 205 8.22 19.06 -1.37
C ILE A 205 7.57 20.43 -1.49
N VAL A 206 8.31 21.50 -1.18
CA VAL A 206 7.80 22.88 -1.30
C VAL A 206 7.49 23.23 -2.75
N ALA A 207 8.36 22.87 -3.69
CA ALA A 207 8.14 23.12 -5.13
C ALA A 207 6.92 22.36 -5.69
N ILE A 208 6.68 21.14 -5.23
CA ILE A 208 5.53 20.32 -5.65
C ILE A 208 4.22 20.88 -5.06
N ALA A 209 4.26 21.37 -3.83
CA ALA A 209 3.08 21.86 -3.11
C ALA A 209 2.72 23.33 -3.42
N ALA A 210 3.57 24.06 -4.13
CA ALA A 210 3.29 25.41 -4.61
C ALA A 210 2.33 25.39 -5.81
#